data_067a3a5c4f1ffa2106f0f834e4f158ec
#
_entry.id   067a3a5c4f1ffa2106f0f834e4f158ec
#
_cell.length_a   1.000
_cell.length_b   1.000
_cell.length_c   1.000
_cell.angle_alpha   90.00
_cell.angle_beta   90.00
_cell.angle_gamma   90.00
#
_symmetry.space_group_name_H-M   'P 1'
#
loop_
_entity.id
_entity.type
_entity.pdbx_description
1 polymer ?
#
loop_
_entity_poly.entity_id
_entity_poly.type
_entity_poly.pdbx_seq_one_letter_code
_entity_poly.pdbx_strand_id
1 'polypeptide(L)'
;MKKKTIFGNWEASAIIINLICTKIFLNYPRLAAEQGGTAAWIFTIYISVLALVGFTVIQALYKPFEGKDLLDVAELAAGNPGRIIVGLVIIFSAGWCATAYMRVFSENIKLIALTTSPLSFVELFFIVCLVVGAYLGTEALSRLHAFSVS
;
A
#
# COMPACT_ATOMS: atom_id res chain seq x y z
N MET A 1 22.94 -1.90 20.45
CA MET A 1 21.68 -1.40 21.05
C MET A 1 20.62 -1.33 19.95
N LYS A 2 19.66 -2.25 19.88
CA LYS A 2 18.52 -2.17 18.94
C LYS A 2 17.60 -1.04 19.41
N LYS A 3 17.60 0.08 18.71
CA LYS A 3 16.63 1.15 18.91
C LYS A 3 15.25 0.58 18.55
N LYS A 4 14.42 0.35 19.56
CA LYS A 4 13.04 -0.10 19.38
C LYS A 4 12.32 1.07 18.74
N THR A 5 12.10 1.02 17.43
CA THR A 5 11.27 1.98 16.71
C THR A 5 9.84 1.79 17.20
N ILE A 6 9.42 2.67 18.09
CA ILE A 6 8.03 2.67 18.56
C ILE A 6 7.23 3.38 17.47
N PHE A 7 6.63 2.60 16.59
CA PHE A 7 5.60 3.10 15.69
C PHE A 7 4.40 3.52 16.57
N GLY A 8 4.18 4.81 16.70
CA GLY A 8 3.05 5.34 17.46
C GLY A 8 1.74 5.16 16.71
N ASN A 9 0.63 5.12 17.44
CA ASN A 9 -0.71 5.05 16.83
C ASN A 9 -0.97 6.24 15.88
N TRP A 10 -0.35 7.39 16.16
CA TRP A 10 -0.46 8.59 15.31
C TRP A 10 0.22 8.40 13.95
N GLU A 11 1.42 7.86 13.93
CA GLU A 11 2.17 7.60 12.69
C GLU A 11 1.47 6.55 11.83
N ALA A 12 0.94 5.50 12.45
CA ALA A 12 0.13 4.50 11.77
C ALA A 12 -1.14 5.11 11.16
N SER A 13 -1.86 5.95 11.92
CA SER A 13 -3.05 6.64 11.44
C SER A 13 -2.73 7.62 10.31
N ALA A 14 -1.64 8.38 10.40
CA ALA A 14 -1.21 9.30 9.35
C ALA A 14 -0.90 8.58 8.03
N ILE A 15 -0.22 7.44 8.09
CA ILE A 15 0.05 6.61 6.90
C ILE A 15 -1.25 6.11 6.28
N ILE A 16 -2.18 5.59 7.08
CA ILE A 16 -3.48 5.08 6.60
C ILE A 16 -4.29 6.20 5.96
N ILE A 17 -4.40 7.37 6.61
CA ILE A 17 -5.13 8.52 6.09
C ILE A 17 -4.53 8.97 4.75
N ASN A 18 -3.21 9.12 4.66
CA ASN A 18 -2.54 9.54 3.43
C ASN A 18 -2.76 8.54 2.30
N LEU A 19 -2.69 7.24 2.59
CA LEU A 19 -2.91 6.17 1.63
C LEU A 19 -4.35 6.16 1.10
N ILE A 20 -5.34 6.41 1.95
CA ILE A 20 -6.75 6.49 1.58
C ILE A 20 -7.03 7.78 0.78
N CYS A 21 -6.55 8.94 1.26
CA CYS A 21 -6.76 10.22 0.59
C CYS A 21 -6.19 10.21 -0.84
N THR A 22 -4.98 9.70 -1.03
CA THR A 22 -4.36 9.60 -2.35
C THR A 22 -5.21 8.76 -3.32
N LYS A 23 -5.83 7.69 -2.84
CA LYS A 23 -6.72 6.83 -3.65
C LYS A 23 -8.03 7.50 -4.02
N ILE A 24 -8.67 8.17 -3.05
CA ILE A 24 -9.96 8.82 -3.24
C ILE A 24 -9.84 9.97 -4.25
N PHE A 25 -8.78 10.79 -4.14
CA PHE A 25 -8.67 11.99 -4.97
C PHE A 25 -8.12 11.73 -6.37
N LEU A 26 -7.21 10.76 -6.55
CA LEU A 26 -6.52 10.62 -7.83
C LEU A 26 -7.17 9.65 -8.82
N ASN A 27 -7.62 8.49 -8.38
CA ASN A 27 -7.97 7.44 -9.34
C ASN A 27 -9.32 6.78 -9.15
N TYR A 28 -9.76 6.65 -7.89
CA TYR A 28 -10.94 5.84 -7.60
C TYR A 28 -12.24 6.36 -8.23
N PRO A 29 -12.57 7.67 -8.16
CA PRO A 29 -13.81 8.19 -8.73
C PRO A 29 -13.88 8.00 -10.24
N ARG A 30 -12.75 8.19 -10.92
CA ARG A 30 -12.67 8.03 -12.38
C ARG A 30 -12.86 6.58 -12.78
N LEU A 31 -12.12 5.64 -12.18
CA LEU A 31 -12.25 4.21 -12.45
C LEU A 31 -13.65 3.69 -12.13
N ALA A 32 -14.22 4.13 -11.02
CA ALA A 32 -15.57 3.75 -10.63
C ALA A 32 -16.62 4.25 -11.64
N ALA A 33 -16.47 5.49 -12.13
CA ALA A 33 -17.36 6.07 -13.12
C ALA A 33 -17.20 5.41 -14.51
N GLU A 34 -15.97 5.13 -14.95
CA GLU A 34 -15.69 4.50 -16.23
C GLU A 34 -16.18 3.05 -16.30
N GLN A 35 -16.07 2.29 -15.23
CA GLN A 35 -16.44 0.86 -15.20
C GLN A 35 -17.85 0.61 -14.69
N GLY A 36 -18.33 1.40 -13.74
CA GLY A 36 -19.62 1.21 -13.08
C GLY A 36 -20.73 2.12 -13.58
N GLY A 37 -20.39 3.20 -14.30
CA GLY A 37 -21.37 4.19 -14.72
C GLY A 37 -22.23 4.66 -13.54
N THR A 38 -23.57 4.65 -13.72
CA THR A 38 -24.53 5.02 -12.67
C THR A 38 -24.56 4.04 -11.48
N ALA A 39 -24.07 2.81 -11.66
CA ALA A 39 -24.01 1.78 -10.61
C ALA A 39 -22.71 1.81 -9.78
N ALA A 40 -21.79 2.75 -10.04
CA ALA A 40 -20.50 2.85 -9.36
C ALA A 40 -20.62 2.92 -7.84
N TRP A 41 -21.63 3.62 -7.32
CA TRP A 41 -21.89 3.74 -5.89
C TRP A 41 -22.28 2.39 -5.24
N ILE A 42 -23.03 1.54 -5.96
CA ILE A 42 -23.41 0.20 -5.47
C ILE A 42 -22.17 -0.68 -5.38
N PHE A 43 -21.29 -0.65 -6.38
CA PHE A 43 -20.02 -1.36 -6.37
C PHE A 43 -19.13 -0.91 -5.22
N THR A 44 -19.09 0.38 -4.94
CA THR A 44 -18.30 0.92 -3.80
C THR A 44 -18.78 0.37 -2.46
N ILE A 45 -20.09 0.36 -2.24
CA ILE A 45 -20.67 -0.21 -1.02
C ILE A 45 -20.37 -1.71 -0.94
N TYR A 46 -20.59 -2.44 -2.02
CA TYR A 46 -20.34 -3.89 -2.06
C TYR A 46 -18.88 -4.24 -1.74
N ILE A 47 -17.92 -3.57 -2.37
CA ILE A 47 -16.48 -3.78 -2.10
C ILE A 47 -16.14 -3.40 -0.65
N SER A 48 -16.72 -2.33 -0.12
CA SER A 48 -16.48 -1.91 1.28
C SER A 48 -16.99 -2.96 2.28
N VAL A 49 -18.17 -3.51 2.04
CA VAL A 49 -18.73 -4.58 2.88
C VAL A 49 -17.86 -5.84 2.78
N LEU A 50 -17.46 -6.21 1.57
CA LEU A 50 -16.59 -7.37 1.34
C LEU A 50 -15.23 -7.20 2.03
N ALA A 51 -14.65 -6.01 1.98
CA ALA A 51 -13.40 -5.68 2.66
C ALA A 51 -13.53 -5.76 4.18
N LEU A 52 -14.64 -5.26 4.77
CA LEU A 52 -14.92 -5.37 6.20
C LEU A 52 -15.07 -6.84 6.63
N VAL A 53 -15.80 -7.64 5.86
CA VAL A 53 -15.95 -9.08 6.14
C VAL A 53 -14.58 -9.77 6.06
N GLY A 54 -13.79 -9.50 5.02
CA GLY A 54 -12.43 -10.05 4.88
C GLY A 54 -11.53 -9.66 6.05
N PHE A 55 -11.60 -8.40 6.48
CA PHE A 55 -10.82 -7.91 7.62
C PHE A 55 -11.22 -8.59 8.93
N THR A 56 -12.51 -8.77 9.20
CA THR A 56 -12.98 -9.47 10.39
C THR A 56 -12.57 -10.95 10.42
N VAL A 57 -12.60 -11.61 9.25
CA VAL A 57 -12.13 -13.01 9.12
C VAL A 57 -10.63 -13.09 9.40
N ILE A 58 -9.83 -12.18 8.82
CA ILE A 58 -8.38 -12.13 9.06
C ILE A 58 -8.08 -11.88 10.54
N GLN A 59 -8.78 -10.93 11.17
CA GLN A 59 -8.63 -10.69 12.62
C GLN A 59 -8.96 -11.92 13.46
N ALA A 60 -10.04 -12.61 13.14
CA ALA A 60 -10.45 -13.82 13.86
C ALA A 60 -9.41 -14.94 13.72
N LEU A 61 -8.84 -15.11 12.51
CA LEU A 61 -7.79 -16.09 12.25
C LEU A 61 -6.47 -15.74 12.95
N TYR A 62 -6.18 -14.43 13.10
CA TYR A 62 -4.93 -13.96 13.72
C TYR A 62 -4.97 -13.90 15.25
N LYS A 63 -6.17 -13.88 15.84
CA LYS A 63 -6.37 -13.77 17.30
C LYS A 63 -5.56 -14.80 18.13
N PRO A 64 -5.45 -16.09 17.74
CA PRO A 64 -4.64 -17.06 18.49
C PRO A 64 -3.13 -16.84 18.33
N PHE A 65 -2.68 -15.96 17.41
CA PHE A 65 -1.27 -15.73 17.08
C PHE A 65 -0.82 -14.33 17.47
N GLU A 66 -1.42 -13.71 18.48
CA GLU A 66 -1.04 -12.38 18.95
C GLU A 66 0.47 -12.27 19.22
N GLY A 67 1.11 -11.27 18.62
CA GLY A 67 2.55 -11.01 18.77
C GLY A 67 3.46 -11.81 17.82
N LYS A 68 2.90 -12.60 16.91
CA LYS A 68 3.66 -13.32 15.88
C LYS A 68 3.49 -12.64 14.53
N ASP A 69 4.59 -12.60 13.76
CA ASP A 69 4.56 -12.14 12.38
C ASP A 69 3.91 -13.17 11.45
N LEU A 70 3.43 -12.69 10.28
CA LEU A 70 2.84 -13.57 9.25
C LEU A 70 3.80 -14.71 8.84
N LEU A 71 5.10 -14.42 8.81
CA LEU A 71 6.13 -15.39 8.49
C LEU A 71 6.29 -16.45 9.60
N ASP A 72 6.14 -16.05 10.86
CA ASP A 72 6.20 -16.97 12.00
C ASP A 72 4.98 -17.90 12.04
N VAL A 73 3.80 -17.37 11.67
CA VAL A 73 2.58 -18.18 11.54
C VAL A 73 2.71 -19.19 10.40
N ALA A 74 3.29 -18.81 9.27
CA ALA A 74 3.56 -19.70 8.15
C ALA A 74 4.56 -20.79 8.51
N GLU A 75 5.58 -20.45 9.31
CA GLU A 75 6.57 -21.42 9.83
C GLU A 75 5.92 -22.44 10.77
N LEU A 76 5.01 -22.01 11.64
CA LEU A 76 4.25 -22.89 12.52
C LEU A 76 3.32 -23.85 11.76
N ALA A 77 2.75 -23.40 10.64
CA ALA A 77 1.80 -24.18 9.86
C ALA A 77 2.48 -25.21 8.94
N ALA A 78 3.57 -24.85 8.30
CA ALA A 78 4.23 -25.66 7.26
C ALA A 78 5.76 -25.73 7.40
N GLY A 79 6.31 -25.34 8.54
CA GLY A 79 7.75 -25.34 8.78
C GLY A 79 8.50 -24.29 7.97
N ASN A 80 9.82 -24.44 7.90
CA ASN A 80 10.71 -23.52 7.19
C ASN A 80 10.33 -23.30 5.70
N PRO A 81 9.91 -24.32 4.91
CA PRO A 81 9.44 -24.10 3.54
C PRO A 81 8.20 -23.19 3.47
N GLY A 82 7.27 -23.27 4.42
CA GLY A 82 6.11 -22.38 4.49
C GLY A 82 6.49 -20.92 4.65
N ARG A 83 7.45 -20.64 5.53
CA ARG A 83 8.02 -19.31 5.73
C ARG A 83 8.61 -18.72 4.45
N ILE A 84 9.38 -19.52 3.70
CA ILE A 84 10.02 -19.10 2.44
C ILE A 84 8.96 -18.82 1.38
N ILE A 85 8.00 -19.70 1.19
CA ILE A 85 6.93 -19.53 0.18
C ILE A 85 6.11 -18.29 0.46
N VAL A 86 5.65 -18.10 1.70
CA VAL A 86 4.87 -16.91 2.07
C VAL A 86 5.70 -15.64 1.93
N GLY A 87 6.98 -15.67 2.32
CA GLY A 87 7.90 -14.55 2.12
C GLY A 87 8.05 -14.15 0.65
N LEU A 88 8.23 -15.13 -0.24
CA LEU A 88 8.31 -14.90 -1.69
C LEU A 88 7.00 -14.32 -2.25
N VAL A 89 5.85 -14.84 -1.83
CA VAL A 89 4.54 -14.33 -2.26
C VAL A 89 4.36 -12.88 -1.82
N ILE A 90 4.74 -12.52 -0.59
CA ILE A 90 4.68 -11.14 -0.09
C ILE A 90 5.58 -10.22 -0.92
N ILE A 91 6.83 -10.62 -1.16
CA ILE A 91 7.78 -9.80 -1.93
C ILE A 91 7.28 -9.62 -3.37
N PHE A 92 6.81 -10.68 -4.01
CA PHE A 92 6.30 -10.62 -5.38
C PHE A 92 5.04 -9.75 -5.48
N SER A 93 4.08 -9.92 -4.56
CA SER A 93 2.85 -9.12 -4.54
C SER A 93 3.13 -7.65 -4.25
N ALA A 94 4.04 -7.35 -3.32
CA ALA A 94 4.44 -5.98 -3.03
C ALA A 94 5.12 -5.31 -4.23
N GLY A 95 6.03 -6.02 -4.92
CA GLY A 95 6.68 -5.54 -6.14
C GLY A 95 5.68 -5.30 -7.27
N TRP A 96 4.74 -6.22 -7.48
CA TRP A 96 3.67 -6.06 -8.48
C TRP A 96 2.80 -4.84 -8.19
N CYS A 97 2.34 -4.68 -6.95
CA CYS A 97 1.57 -3.53 -6.52
C CYS A 97 2.36 -2.22 -6.71
N ALA A 98 3.61 -2.18 -6.30
CA ALA A 98 4.46 -0.99 -6.45
C ALA A 98 4.57 -0.58 -7.92
N THR A 99 4.83 -1.52 -8.83
CA THR A 99 4.94 -1.26 -10.27
C THR A 99 3.63 -0.73 -10.84
N ALA A 100 2.50 -1.36 -10.51
CA ALA A 100 1.18 -0.92 -10.96
C ALA A 100 0.86 0.51 -10.50
N TYR A 101 1.15 0.82 -9.22
CA TYR A 101 0.92 2.16 -8.68
C TYR A 101 1.84 3.21 -9.29
N MET A 102 3.11 2.88 -9.54
CA MET A 102 4.03 3.78 -10.20
C MET A 102 3.52 4.17 -11.59
N ARG A 103 3.07 3.21 -12.37
CA ARG A 103 2.55 3.45 -13.71
C ARG A 103 1.34 4.38 -13.69
N VAL A 104 0.35 4.07 -12.87
CA VAL A 104 -0.87 4.90 -12.74
C VAL A 104 -0.52 6.32 -12.27
N PHE A 105 0.40 6.46 -11.34
CA PHE A 105 0.82 7.76 -10.83
C PHE A 105 1.58 8.57 -11.88
N SER A 106 2.47 7.92 -12.64
CA SER A 106 3.22 8.56 -13.73
C SER A 106 2.29 9.02 -14.86
N GLU A 107 1.28 8.23 -15.22
CA GLU A 107 0.26 8.59 -16.20
C GLU A 107 -0.54 9.82 -15.74
N ASN A 108 -0.93 9.90 -14.48
CA ASN A 108 -1.64 11.07 -13.93
C ASN A 108 -0.77 12.34 -13.95
N ILE A 109 0.49 12.24 -13.54
CA ILE A 109 1.41 13.40 -13.57
C ILE A 109 1.65 13.87 -15.00
N LYS A 110 1.81 12.93 -15.94
CA LYS A 110 1.94 13.27 -17.35
C LYS A 110 0.73 14.05 -17.86
N LEU A 111 -0.49 13.62 -17.50
CA LEU A 111 -1.72 14.29 -17.92
C LEU A 111 -1.86 15.72 -17.34
N ILE A 112 -1.40 15.95 -16.11
CA ILE A 112 -1.63 17.19 -15.38
C ILE A 112 -0.49 18.20 -15.58
N ALA A 113 0.77 17.74 -15.51
CA ALA A 113 1.92 18.63 -15.40
C ALA A 113 2.96 18.49 -16.51
N LEU A 114 3.12 17.30 -17.09
CA LEU A 114 4.21 16.99 -18.00
C LEU A 114 3.71 16.41 -19.34
N THR A 115 2.78 17.12 -19.99
CA THR A 115 2.10 16.67 -21.22
C THR A 115 3.04 16.35 -22.38
N THR A 116 4.20 17.01 -22.45
CA THR A 116 5.20 16.86 -23.54
C THR A 116 6.30 15.86 -23.20
N SER A 117 6.44 15.44 -21.94
CA SER A 117 7.51 14.55 -21.50
C SER A 117 7.19 13.07 -21.78
N PRO A 118 8.17 12.25 -22.20
CA PRO A 118 7.95 10.82 -22.36
C PRO A 118 7.67 10.17 -21.00
N LEU A 119 6.72 9.22 -20.98
CA LEU A 119 6.30 8.53 -19.75
C LEU A 119 7.47 7.88 -19.02
N SER A 120 8.41 7.30 -19.76
CA SER A 120 9.60 6.65 -19.22
C SER A 120 10.48 7.60 -18.39
N PHE A 121 10.53 8.88 -18.74
CA PHE A 121 11.30 9.87 -17.97
C PHE A 121 10.67 10.11 -16.59
N VAL A 122 9.34 10.20 -16.54
CA VAL A 122 8.58 10.37 -15.28
C VAL A 122 8.74 9.14 -14.41
N GLU A 123 8.62 7.95 -14.99
CA GLU A 123 8.82 6.68 -14.29
C GLU A 123 10.24 6.56 -13.71
N LEU A 124 11.28 6.92 -14.48
CA LEU A 124 12.67 6.89 -14.02
C LEU A 124 12.87 7.80 -12.79
N PHE A 125 12.31 9.00 -12.83
CA PHE A 125 12.39 9.93 -11.70
C PHE A 125 11.76 9.33 -10.43
N PHE A 126 10.59 8.68 -10.56
CA PHE A 126 9.94 8.01 -9.45
C PHE A 126 10.74 6.81 -8.91
N ILE A 127 11.35 6.02 -9.80
CA ILE A 127 12.22 4.90 -9.39
C ILE A 127 13.36 5.42 -8.52
N VAL A 128 14.02 6.50 -8.94
CA VAL A 128 15.10 7.12 -8.16
C VAL A 128 14.59 7.58 -6.79
N CYS A 129 13.46 8.27 -6.73
CA CYS A 129 12.85 8.70 -5.47
C CYS A 129 12.50 7.52 -4.55
N LEU A 130 11.96 6.43 -5.12
CA LEU A 130 11.64 5.21 -4.37
C LEU A 130 12.89 4.53 -3.80
N VAL A 131 13.95 4.40 -4.61
CA VAL A 131 15.21 3.82 -4.16
C VAL A 131 15.82 4.64 -3.04
N VAL A 132 15.85 5.97 -3.19
CA VAL A 132 16.33 6.87 -2.13
C VAL A 132 15.47 6.77 -0.89
N GLY A 133 14.13 6.76 -1.02
CA GLY A 133 13.21 6.58 0.10
C GLY A 133 13.40 5.24 0.82
N ALA A 134 13.61 4.16 0.07
CA ALA A 134 13.88 2.84 0.64
C ALA A 134 15.23 2.80 1.38
N TYR A 135 16.25 3.49 0.84
CA TYR A 135 17.56 3.59 1.48
C TYR A 135 17.52 4.39 2.79
N LEU A 136 16.73 5.48 2.83
CA LEU A 136 16.55 6.31 4.02
C LEU A 136 15.74 5.59 5.13
N GLY A 137 15.05 4.52 4.78
CA GLY A 137 14.30 3.66 5.69
C GLY A 137 12.92 4.19 6.05
N THR A 138 12.11 3.28 6.64
CA THR A 138 10.72 3.55 7.01
C THR A 138 10.56 4.66 8.05
N GLU A 139 11.59 4.92 8.86
CA GLU A 139 11.57 5.97 9.89
C GLU A 139 11.58 7.37 9.26
N ALA A 140 12.36 7.59 8.21
CA ALA A 140 12.37 8.85 7.48
C ALA A 140 11.05 9.09 6.74
N LEU A 141 10.48 8.05 6.13
CA LEU A 141 9.19 8.11 5.44
C LEU A 141 8.03 8.40 6.40
N SER A 142 8.03 7.80 7.59
CA SER A 142 6.98 8.05 8.59
C SER A 142 7.02 9.48 9.13
N ARG A 143 8.21 10.05 9.31
CA ARG A 143 8.40 11.45 9.71
C ARG A 143 7.95 12.42 8.62
N LEU A 144 8.26 12.14 7.36
CA LEU A 144 7.76 12.94 6.23
C LEU A 144 6.23 12.93 6.14
N HIS A 145 5.58 11.78 6.35
CA HIS A 145 4.13 11.69 6.40
C HIS A 145 3.51 12.44 7.57
N ALA A 146 4.11 12.38 8.74
CA ALA A 146 3.65 13.15 9.90
C ALA A 146 3.74 14.67 9.66
N PHE A 147 4.78 15.13 8.96
CA PHE A 147 4.93 16.55 8.56
C PHE A 147 3.90 17.01 7.52
N SER A 148 3.48 16.10 6.64
CA SER A 148 2.50 16.40 5.59
C SER A 148 1.06 16.53 6.12
N VAL A 149 0.78 16.02 7.31
CA VAL A 149 -0.56 16.01 7.94
C VAL A 149 -0.70 17.11 9.01
N SER A 150 0.41 17.75 9.40
CA SER A 150 0.45 18.89 10.34
C SER A 150 0.27 20.20 9.61
#